data_a6bfd2b94938b14e857c6e83dcbbb421
#
_entry.id   a6bfd2b94938b14e857c6e83dcbbb421
#
_cell.length_a   1.000
_cell.length_b   1.000
_cell.length_c   1.000
_cell.angle_alpha   90.00
_cell.angle_beta   90.00
_cell.angle_gamma   90.00
#
_symmetry.space_group_name_H-M   'P 1'
#
loop_
_entity.id
_entity.type
_entity.pdbx_description
1 polymer ?
#
loop_
_entity_poly.entity_id
_entity_poly.type
_entity_poly.pdbx_seq_one_letter_code
_entity_poly.pdbx_strand_id
1 'polypeptide(L)'
;MKTIGIDLWDGQLRQGGNAQTIMRPAVVPTIRRGIRDLFLENYPRFAPVCRTVEEPGIAIIAIDDKTARAAGVVKVLARVGRSVAAVAGRHDQCDLYLRGNDGLALRQFTVVLSPVQSWAPGAKAAQYRVIDLRTNDGMMDEDGRMLRGIRAEGPSILRCSGYTFFILALGDPTDYPQSATDAWDVMPERVYFDELEVCAGGSAAKLRLPRNDLRQSYIFRTQGPRETGVINHTACGVVGNERDLAGRLEIEGPNRRVILDVGHDALRDGVLLGRYGRCDASEALDDPSLSRVHALLVCENDKLLVIDTASYNGTRIIGEHRARVIELDRDVDLQIGKHTRMRWHWLG
;
A
#
# COMPACT_ATOMS: atom_id res chain seq x y z
N MET A 1 1.48 14.38 5.76
CA MET A 1 2.76 13.65 5.83
C MET A 1 3.65 14.14 4.73
N LYS A 2 4.93 14.33 4.97
CA LYS A 2 5.92 14.64 3.92
C LYS A 2 7.09 13.69 4.12
N THR A 3 7.57 13.11 3.03
CA THR A 3 8.82 12.34 3.01
C THR A 3 9.96 13.23 3.44
N ILE A 4 10.73 12.81 4.43
CA ILE A 4 11.99 13.46 4.76
C ILE A 4 13.03 12.82 3.85
N GLY A 5 13.37 13.49 2.76
CA GLY A 5 14.49 13.07 1.92
C GLY A 5 15.79 13.25 2.67
N ILE A 6 16.61 12.23 2.69
CA ILE A 6 17.99 12.33 3.15
C ILE A 6 18.79 12.72 1.92
N ASP A 7 18.93 14.02 1.68
CA ASP A 7 19.65 14.55 0.52
C ASP A 7 21.13 14.15 0.59
N LEU A 8 21.53 13.38 -0.41
CA LEU A 8 22.91 13.19 -0.80
C LEU A 8 23.04 13.62 -2.26
N TRP A 9 22.94 14.93 -2.50
CA TRP A 9 23.17 15.47 -3.82
C TRP A 9 24.60 16.03 -3.91
N ASP A 10 25.46 15.27 -4.58
CA ASP A 10 26.65 15.81 -5.21
C ASP A 10 26.31 16.04 -6.68
N GLY A 11 26.24 17.31 -7.05
CA GLY A 11 25.75 17.74 -8.35
C GLY A 11 26.59 17.32 -9.51
N GLN A 12 25.96 16.73 -10.52
CA GLN A 12 26.30 16.96 -11.92
C GLN A 12 25.10 16.60 -12.83
N LEU A 13 24.46 17.61 -13.38
CA LEU A 13 23.58 17.53 -14.52
C LEU A 13 24.37 17.09 -15.76
N ARG A 14 23.95 16.00 -16.41
CA ARG A 14 24.31 15.74 -17.81
C ARG A 14 23.08 15.77 -18.69
N GLN A 15 23.11 16.70 -19.62
CA GLN A 15 22.17 16.84 -20.73
C GLN A 15 22.37 15.74 -21.77
N GLY A 16 21.26 15.28 -22.31
CA GLY A 16 20.99 14.95 -23.71
C GLY A 16 21.73 13.79 -24.35
N GLY A 17 20.99 12.87 -24.94
CA GLY A 17 21.50 11.97 -25.98
C GLY A 17 20.66 10.73 -26.23
N ASN A 18 19.99 10.69 -27.34
CA ASN A 18 19.52 9.60 -28.20
C ASN A 18 19.30 8.20 -27.62
N ALA A 19 18.09 7.69 -27.86
CA ALA A 19 17.70 6.29 -27.65
C ALA A 19 18.64 5.33 -28.42
N GLN A 20 19.55 4.70 -27.70
CA GLN A 20 20.24 3.51 -28.15
C GLN A 20 19.67 2.30 -27.38
N THR A 21 19.31 1.27 -28.14
CA THR A 21 18.97 -0.05 -27.61
C THR A 21 20.16 -0.59 -26.83
N ILE A 22 20.13 -0.48 -25.52
CA ILE A 22 21.17 -1.02 -24.66
C ILE A 22 20.88 -2.50 -24.45
N MET A 23 21.72 -3.36 -25.03
CA MET A 23 21.82 -4.77 -24.62
C MET A 23 21.99 -4.79 -23.09
N ARG A 24 21.11 -5.52 -22.39
CA ARG A 24 21.26 -5.74 -20.96
C ARG A 24 22.64 -6.34 -20.70
N PRO A 25 23.51 -5.70 -19.94
CA PRO A 25 24.76 -6.33 -19.53
C PRO A 25 24.43 -7.57 -18.68
N ALA A 26 25.23 -8.61 -18.83
CA ALA A 26 25.15 -9.81 -18.00
C ALA A 26 25.04 -9.38 -16.52
N VAL A 27 24.09 -9.97 -15.81
CA VAL A 27 23.87 -9.71 -14.39
C VAL A 27 25.13 -10.10 -13.65
N VAL A 28 25.97 -9.10 -13.34
CA VAL A 28 27.05 -9.28 -12.37
C VAL A 28 26.36 -9.64 -11.06
N PRO A 29 26.69 -10.77 -10.41
CA PRO A 29 26.12 -11.11 -9.13
C PRO A 29 26.45 -10.01 -8.14
N THR A 30 25.50 -9.16 -7.87
CA THR A 30 25.62 -8.14 -6.83
C THR A 30 25.70 -8.91 -5.51
N ILE A 31 26.82 -8.83 -4.82
CA ILE A 31 26.98 -9.37 -3.47
C ILE A 31 25.86 -8.71 -2.66
N ARG A 32 24.80 -9.44 -2.37
CA ARG A 32 23.70 -8.94 -1.54
C ARG A 32 24.25 -8.74 -0.14
N ARG A 33 24.35 -7.49 0.29
CA ARG A 33 24.71 -7.17 1.68
C ARG A 33 23.66 -7.77 2.62
N GLY A 34 24.12 -8.23 3.77
CA GLY A 34 23.24 -8.74 4.82
C GLY A 34 22.30 -7.64 5.30
N ILE A 35 21.10 -8.02 5.71
CA ILE A 35 20.10 -7.08 6.24
C ILE A 35 20.65 -6.34 7.45
N ARG A 36 21.36 -7.05 8.33
CA ARG A 36 22.02 -6.47 9.50
C ARG A 36 23.03 -5.38 9.08
N ASP A 37 23.85 -5.64 8.06
CA ASP A 37 24.84 -4.69 7.60
C ASP A 37 24.18 -3.43 7.02
N LEU A 38 23.11 -3.60 6.23
CA LEU A 38 22.32 -2.49 5.71
C LEU A 38 21.73 -1.62 6.85
N PHE A 39 21.22 -2.26 7.91
CA PHE A 39 20.72 -1.55 9.07
C PHE A 39 21.85 -0.76 9.76
N LEU A 40 22.95 -1.43 10.13
CA LEU A 40 24.05 -0.81 10.86
C LEU A 40 24.67 0.37 10.11
N GLU A 41 24.89 0.24 8.79
CA GLU A 41 25.47 1.30 7.96
C GLU A 41 24.57 2.54 7.86
N ASN A 42 23.25 2.36 7.93
CA ASN A 42 22.29 3.45 7.75
C ASN A 42 21.68 3.97 9.06
N TYR A 43 21.86 3.26 10.16
CA TYR A 43 21.33 3.64 11.47
C TYR A 43 21.67 5.08 11.86
N PRO A 44 22.92 5.58 11.73
CA PRO A 44 23.25 6.96 12.10
C PRO A 44 22.47 8.03 11.32
N ARG A 45 21.87 7.67 10.18
CA ARG A 45 21.13 8.58 9.31
C ARG A 45 19.66 8.69 9.70
N PHE A 46 19.02 7.56 10.06
CA PHE A 46 17.60 7.57 10.36
C PHE A 46 17.29 7.62 11.86
N ALA A 47 18.18 7.11 12.73
CA ALA A 47 17.95 7.09 14.17
C ALA A 47 17.69 8.49 14.78
N PRO A 48 18.41 9.56 14.39
CA PRO A 48 18.11 10.90 14.91
C PRO A 48 16.68 11.35 14.57
N VAL A 49 16.17 10.98 13.38
CA VAL A 49 14.82 11.33 12.94
C VAL A 49 13.77 10.56 13.75
N CYS A 50 14.04 9.29 14.08
CA CYS A 50 13.13 8.43 14.85
C CYS A 50 13.12 8.82 16.33
N ARG A 51 14.29 9.09 16.91
CA ARG A 51 14.47 9.44 18.32
C ARG A 51 13.75 10.70 18.75
N THR A 52 13.46 11.62 17.82
CA THR A 52 12.74 12.87 18.12
C THR A 52 11.23 12.72 18.20
N VAL A 53 10.70 11.51 18.05
CA VAL A 53 9.26 11.26 18.02
C VAL A 53 8.83 10.62 19.32
N GLU A 54 7.96 11.31 20.05
CA GLU A 54 7.39 10.86 21.32
C GLU A 54 5.99 10.25 21.13
N GLU A 55 5.32 10.56 20.00
CA GLU A 55 4.02 9.97 19.70
C GLU A 55 4.16 8.56 19.15
N PRO A 56 3.26 7.64 19.53
CA PRO A 56 3.26 6.29 19.01
C PRO A 56 3.04 6.27 17.49
N GLY A 57 3.74 5.37 16.82
CA GLY A 57 3.66 5.27 15.37
C GLY A 57 4.69 4.30 14.81
N ILE A 58 4.97 4.46 13.54
CA ILE A 58 6.01 3.70 12.84
C ILE A 58 6.85 4.62 11.95
N ALA A 59 8.12 4.27 11.79
CA ALA A 59 9.00 4.80 10.76
C ALA A 59 9.13 3.78 9.64
N ILE A 60 8.95 4.19 8.40
CA ILE A 60 9.22 3.37 7.21
C ILE A 60 10.50 3.92 6.58
N ILE A 61 11.58 3.15 6.66
CA ILE A 61 12.91 3.52 6.18
C ILE A 61 13.20 2.69 4.93
N ALA A 62 13.44 3.34 3.80
CA ALA A 62 13.84 2.68 2.56
C ALA A 62 15.35 2.76 2.36
N ILE A 63 16.00 1.62 2.14
CA ILE A 63 17.41 1.53 1.78
C ILE A 63 17.49 0.98 0.36
N ASP A 64 18.21 1.66 -0.51
CA ASP A 64 18.49 1.21 -1.86
C ASP A 64 19.56 0.10 -1.81
N ASP A 65 19.18 -1.10 -2.23
CA ASP A 65 20.04 -2.30 -2.20
C ASP A 65 21.28 -2.16 -3.10
N LYS A 66 21.22 -1.32 -4.14
CA LYS A 66 22.34 -1.06 -5.05
C LYS A 66 23.43 -0.23 -4.40
N THR A 67 23.02 0.87 -3.76
CA THR A 67 23.93 1.85 -3.16
C THR A 67 24.19 1.56 -1.70
N ALA A 68 23.40 0.68 -1.09
CA ALA A 68 23.35 0.40 0.35
C ALA A 68 23.10 1.67 1.20
N ARG A 69 22.41 2.66 0.66
CA ARG A 69 22.16 3.94 1.32
C ARG A 69 20.68 4.16 1.55
N ALA A 70 20.36 4.80 2.66
CA ALA A 70 18.99 5.22 2.93
C ALA A 70 18.53 6.19 1.84
N ALA A 71 17.42 5.83 1.18
CA ALA A 71 16.80 6.61 0.12
C ALA A 71 15.68 7.51 0.64
N GLY A 72 15.08 7.18 1.78
CA GLY A 72 14.05 8.00 2.40
C GLY A 72 13.54 7.41 3.71
N VAL A 73 12.93 8.27 4.49
CA VAL A 73 12.23 7.92 5.75
C VAL A 73 10.89 8.64 5.78
N VAL A 74 9.83 7.94 6.15
CA VAL A 74 8.54 8.55 6.46
C VAL A 74 8.09 8.11 7.85
N LYS A 75 7.56 9.05 8.63
CA LYS A 75 6.97 8.79 9.95
C LYS A 75 5.46 8.76 9.80
N VAL A 76 4.83 7.69 10.27
CA VAL A 76 3.39 7.50 10.29
C VAL A 76 2.96 7.46 11.75
N LEU A 77 2.36 8.54 12.22
CA LEU A 77 1.95 8.66 13.62
C LEU A 77 0.55 8.12 13.80
N ALA A 78 0.36 7.33 14.84
CA ALA A 78 -0.96 6.80 15.20
C ALA A 78 -1.91 7.93 15.62
N ARG A 79 -3.21 7.70 15.45
CA ARG A 79 -4.25 8.63 15.86
C ARG A 79 -5.23 7.92 16.79
N VAL A 80 -5.75 8.66 17.75
CA VAL A 80 -6.81 8.14 18.63
C VAL A 80 -8.09 7.97 17.81
N GLY A 81 -8.65 6.77 17.84
CA GLY A 81 -9.93 6.44 17.20
C GLY A 81 -9.96 6.46 15.67
N ARG A 82 -8.84 6.72 15.00
CA ARG A 82 -8.77 6.81 13.53
C ARG A 82 -7.59 6.03 12.96
N SER A 83 -7.85 5.27 11.91
CA SER A 83 -6.80 4.65 11.12
C SER A 83 -6.03 5.70 10.30
N VAL A 84 -4.75 5.47 10.10
CA VAL A 84 -3.88 6.31 9.28
C VAL A 84 -3.22 5.43 8.23
N ALA A 85 -3.04 5.95 7.03
CA ALA A 85 -2.35 5.22 5.97
C ALA A 85 -1.24 6.06 5.33
N ALA A 86 -0.19 5.35 4.88
CA ALA A 86 0.88 5.91 4.09
C ALA A 86 1.12 5.03 2.86
N VAL A 87 1.48 5.65 1.75
CA VAL A 87 1.76 4.98 0.47
C VAL A 87 3.22 5.15 0.12
N ALA A 88 3.88 4.05 -0.22
CA ALA A 88 5.25 4.04 -0.72
C ALA A 88 5.28 3.78 -2.23
N GLY A 89 6.18 4.45 -2.94
CA GLY A 89 6.35 4.26 -4.36
C GLY A 89 7.14 5.38 -5.03
N ARG A 90 7.22 5.34 -6.36
CA ARG A 90 7.96 6.35 -7.13
C ARG A 90 7.09 7.48 -7.71
N HIS A 91 5.84 7.61 -7.26
CA HIS A 91 4.98 8.75 -7.60
C HIS A 91 5.17 9.86 -6.56
N ASP A 92 5.24 11.10 -6.99
CA ASP A 92 5.51 12.29 -6.16
C ASP A 92 4.44 12.58 -5.10
N GLN A 93 3.25 12.00 -5.26
CA GLN A 93 2.17 12.07 -4.26
C GLN A 93 2.27 10.98 -3.18
N CYS A 94 3.21 10.03 -3.30
CA CYS A 94 3.45 9.05 -2.26
C CYS A 94 4.03 9.70 -1.01
N ASP A 95 3.65 9.17 0.16
CA ASP A 95 4.17 9.64 1.45
C ASP A 95 5.65 9.28 1.58
N LEU A 96 6.05 8.09 1.13
CA LEU A 96 7.43 7.70 0.92
C LEU A 96 7.74 7.70 -0.58
N TYR A 97 8.22 8.82 -1.06
CA TYR A 97 8.58 9.04 -2.46
C TYR A 97 10.01 8.62 -2.73
N LEU A 98 10.20 7.59 -3.56
CA LEU A 98 11.50 7.01 -3.88
C LEU A 98 11.82 7.22 -5.35
N ARG A 99 12.87 7.99 -5.61
CA ARG A 99 13.41 8.24 -6.96
C ARG A 99 14.52 7.24 -7.30
N GLY A 100 14.74 7.02 -8.58
CA GLY A 100 15.97 6.40 -9.06
C GLY A 100 15.94 4.91 -9.33
N ASN A 101 14.81 4.23 -9.11
CA ASN A 101 14.66 2.83 -9.50
C ASN A 101 13.38 2.64 -10.33
N ASP A 102 13.55 2.41 -11.65
CA ASP A 102 12.43 2.19 -12.58
C ASP A 102 11.70 0.86 -12.33
N GLY A 103 12.29 -0.06 -11.60
CA GLY A 103 11.64 -1.30 -11.17
C GLY A 103 10.58 -1.07 -10.10
N LEU A 104 10.70 -0.01 -9.29
CA LEU A 104 9.70 0.31 -8.27
C LEU A 104 8.40 0.80 -8.93
N ALA A 105 7.27 0.29 -8.51
CA ALA A 105 5.98 0.74 -9.01
C ALA A 105 5.69 2.19 -8.61
N LEU A 106 4.86 2.91 -9.40
CA LEU A 106 4.41 4.26 -9.02
C LEU A 106 3.77 4.28 -7.64
N ARG A 107 3.05 3.20 -7.30
CA ARG A 107 2.48 2.92 -5.99
C ARG A 107 2.79 1.47 -5.71
N GLN A 108 3.70 1.23 -4.78
CA GLN A 108 4.22 -0.11 -4.50
C GLN A 108 3.36 -0.81 -3.45
N PHE A 109 3.23 -0.20 -2.30
CA PHE A 109 2.43 -0.72 -1.20
C PHE A 109 1.82 0.41 -0.38
N THR A 110 0.81 0.08 0.40
CA THR A 110 0.28 0.97 1.45
C THR A 110 0.51 0.34 2.81
N VAL A 111 0.74 1.19 3.81
CA VAL A 111 0.77 0.80 5.21
C VAL A 111 -0.42 1.44 5.89
N VAL A 112 -1.21 0.62 6.57
CA VAL A 112 -2.36 1.05 7.37
C VAL A 112 -2.00 0.88 8.83
N LEU A 113 -1.99 1.97 9.56
CA LEU A 113 -1.74 2.00 10.99
C LEU A 113 -3.07 2.02 11.73
N SER A 114 -3.25 1.05 12.62
CA SER A 114 -4.47 0.94 13.43
C SER A 114 -4.57 2.11 14.42
N PRO A 115 -5.80 2.51 14.80
CA PRO A 115 -5.99 3.55 15.80
C PRO A 115 -5.47 3.10 17.17
N VAL A 116 -4.91 4.03 17.93
CA VAL A 116 -4.56 3.81 19.33
C VAL A 116 -5.71 4.24 20.24
N GLN A 117 -5.84 3.61 21.40
CA GLN A 117 -6.86 3.95 22.38
C GLN A 117 -6.49 5.19 23.19
N SER A 118 -5.20 5.37 23.46
CA SER A 118 -4.69 6.52 24.19
C SER A 118 -3.23 6.79 23.80
N TRP A 119 -2.76 7.98 24.11
CA TRP A 119 -1.37 8.39 23.88
C TRP A 119 -0.51 8.26 25.16
N ALA A 120 -0.90 7.35 26.05
CA ALA A 120 -0.12 7.16 27.27
C ALA A 120 1.29 6.65 26.95
N PRO A 121 2.32 7.15 27.63
CA PRO A 121 3.66 6.59 27.56
C PRO A 121 3.62 5.10 27.94
N GLY A 122 4.26 4.25 27.15
CA GLY A 122 4.21 2.80 27.29
C GLY A 122 2.95 2.14 26.70
N ALA A 123 2.18 2.86 25.88
CA ALA A 123 1.14 2.23 25.06
C ALA A 123 1.76 1.10 24.22
N LYS A 124 0.98 0.02 24.06
CA LYS A 124 1.40 -1.11 23.20
C LYS A 124 1.86 -0.62 21.85
N ALA A 125 2.84 -1.33 21.29
CA ALA A 125 3.33 -1.09 19.94
C ALA A 125 2.16 -0.90 18.97
N ALA A 126 2.31 0.06 18.06
CA ALA A 126 1.27 0.37 17.10
C ALA A 126 1.08 -0.81 16.15
N GLN A 127 -0.14 -1.33 16.07
CA GLN A 127 -0.50 -2.38 15.09
C GLN A 127 -0.57 -1.78 13.71
N TYR A 128 -0.03 -2.46 12.73
CA TYR A 128 -0.10 -2.03 11.35
C TYR A 128 -0.21 -3.18 10.37
N ARG A 129 -0.70 -2.85 9.20
CA ARG A 129 -0.82 -3.76 8.07
C ARG A 129 -0.09 -3.16 6.87
N VAL A 130 0.69 -3.98 6.15
CA VAL A 130 1.29 -3.61 4.87
C VAL A 130 0.59 -4.39 3.77
N ILE A 131 0.13 -3.71 2.74
CA ILE A 131 -0.63 -4.30 1.63
C ILE A 131 0.06 -3.96 0.33
N ASP A 132 0.49 -4.98 -0.44
CA ASP A 132 0.98 -4.78 -1.81
C ASP A 132 -0.15 -4.30 -2.72
N LEU A 133 0.10 -3.24 -3.48
CA LEU A 133 -0.87 -2.70 -4.42
C LEU A 133 -0.87 -3.48 -5.75
N ARG A 134 -0.75 -4.81 -5.66
CA ARG A 134 -0.73 -5.78 -6.76
C ARG A 134 0.35 -5.45 -7.79
N THR A 135 1.55 -5.22 -7.28
CA THR A 135 2.70 -4.90 -8.12
C THR A 135 3.29 -6.16 -8.79
N ASN A 136 3.98 -5.98 -9.91
CA ASN A 136 4.52 -7.13 -10.66
C ASN A 136 5.58 -7.90 -9.86
N ASP A 137 6.40 -7.18 -9.08
CA ASP A 137 7.50 -7.77 -8.32
C ASP A 137 7.05 -8.24 -6.93
N GLY A 138 5.89 -7.74 -6.46
CA GLY A 138 5.37 -8.03 -5.13
C GLY A 138 6.28 -7.53 -4.01
N MET A 139 6.09 -8.10 -2.83
CA MET A 139 6.94 -7.91 -1.65
C MET A 139 7.53 -9.25 -1.23
N MET A 140 8.67 -9.22 -0.56
CA MET A 140 9.34 -10.39 0.02
C MET A 140 9.74 -10.08 1.47
N ASP A 141 9.80 -11.11 2.30
CA ASP A 141 10.40 -11.03 3.62
C ASP A 141 11.94 -11.08 3.57
N GLU A 142 12.55 -11.18 4.75
CA GLU A 142 13.99 -11.28 4.93
C GLU A 142 14.58 -12.50 4.21
N ASP A 143 13.84 -13.61 4.19
CA ASP A 143 14.25 -14.89 3.63
C ASP A 143 13.96 -15.00 2.12
N GLY A 144 13.34 -13.98 1.54
CA GLY A 144 12.96 -13.93 0.13
C GLY A 144 11.64 -14.63 -0.19
N ARG A 145 10.81 -14.92 0.82
CA ARG A 145 9.47 -15.45 0.65
C ARG A 145 8.55 -14.35 0.16
N MET A 146 7.75 -14.67 -0.87
CA MET A 146 6.79 -13.72 -1.43
C MET A 146 5.61 -13.50 -0.49
N LEU A 147 5.25 -12.22 -0.30
CA LEU A 147 4.16 -11.76 0.55
C LEU A 147 3.19 -10.91 -0.28
N ARG A 148 1.90 -10.98 0.03
CA ARG A 148 0.88 -10.03 -0.47
C ARG A 148 0.55 -8.96 0.54
N GLY A 149 0.63 -9.30 1.80
CA GLY A 149 0.40 -8.42 2.92
C GLY A 149 0.90 -9.04 4.20
N ILE A 150 1.19 -8.19 5.17
CA ILE A 150 1.55 -8.60 6.52
C ILE A 150 0.76 -7.80 7.54
N ARG A 151 0.50 -8.41 8.69
CA ARG A 151 0.06 -7.74 9.92
C ARG A 151 1.17 -7.86 10.95
N ALA A 152 1.54 -6.75 11.57
CA ALA A 152 2.61 -6.70 12.55
C ALA A 152 2.29 -5.73 13.70
N GLU A 153 2.87 -6.02 14.86
CA GLU A 153 2.84 -5.17 16.05
C GLU A 153 4.25 -4.66 16.44
N GLY A 154 5.26 -5.19 15.79
CA GLY A 154 6.67 -4.90 16.03
C GLY A 154 7.42 -4.52 14.76
N PRO A 155 8.76 -4.58 14.77
CA PRO A 155 9.55 -4.31 13.60
C PRO A 155 9.27 -5.33 12.50
N SER A 156 9.30 -4.89 11.25
CA SER A 156 9.27 -5.77 10.08
C SER A 156 10.26 -5.30 9.03
N ILE A 157 10.76 -6.25 8.25
CA ILE A 157 11.72 -6.00 7.17
C ILE A 157 11.16 -6.60 5.90
N LEU A 158 10.97 -5.76 4.91
CA LEU A 158 10.39 -6.13 3.62
C LEU A 158 11.35 -5.77 2.49
N ARG A 159 11.34 -6.56 1.44
CA ARG A 159 12.14 -6.31 0.24
C ARG A 159 11.24 -6.26 -0.99
N CYS A 160 11.41 -5.25 -1.80
CA CYS A 160 10.75 -5.18 -3.11
C CYS A 160 11.51 -4.26 -4.06
N SER A 161 11.55 -4.64 -5.32
CA SER A 161 12.05 -3.80 -6.42
C SER A 161 13.43 -3.16 -6.15
N GLY A 162 14.34 -3.90 -5.48
CA GLY A 162 15.71 -3.43 -5.19
C GLY A 162 15.81 -2.44 -4.04
N TYR A 163 14.81 -2.39 -3.18
CA TYR A 163 14.82 -1.70 -1.90
C TYR A 163 14.60 -2.69 -0.76
N THR A 164 15.29 -2.43 0.35
CA THR A 164 15.00 -3.03 1.66
C THR A 164 14.32 -1.99 2.53
N PHE A 165 13.14 -2.32 3.04
CA PHE A 165 12.33 -1.45 3.91
C PHE A 165 12.42 -1.97 5.34
N PHE A 166 12.82 -1.09 6.26
CA PHE A 166 12.69 -1.32 7.70
C PHE A 166 11.47 -0.55 8.19
N ILE A 167 10.53 -1.24 8.82
CA ILE A 167 9.38 -0.64 9.49
C ILE A 167 9.62 -0.81 10.98
N LEU A 168 9.84 0.30 11.68
CA LEU A 168 10.25 0.31 13.08
C LEU A 168 9.26 1.11 13.92
N ALA A 169 9.07 0.71 15.18
CA ALA A 169 8.20 1.43 16.10
C ALA A 169 8.74 2.83 16.41
N LEU A 170 7.83 3.78 16.66
CA LEU A 170 8.10 5.12 17.15
C LEU A 170 7.35 5.36 18.47
N GLY A 171 7.80 6.32 19.26
CA GLY A 171 7.16 6.74 20.50
C GLY A 171 8.00 6.47 21.73
N ASP A 172 9.02 5.62 21.64
CA ASP A 172 9.99 5.41 22.71
C ASP A 172 11.40 5.72 22.20
N PRO A 173 12.01 6.85 22.66
CA PRO A 173 13.37 7.17 22.27
C PRO A 173 14.42 6.12 22.68
N THR A 174 14.12 5.27 23.66
CA THR A 174 15.04 4.22 24.13
C THR A 174 15.20 3.08 23.12
N ASP A 175 14.24 2.91 22.20
CA ASP A 175 14.34 1.97 21.08
C ASP A 175 15.45 2.35 20.09
N TYR A 176 15.96 3.59 20.19
CA TYR A 176 16.99 4.15 19.30
C TYR A 176 18.25 4.56 20.09
N PRO A 177 19.01 3.61 20.65
CA PRO A 177 20.26 3.91 21.37
C PRO A 177 21.30 4.59 20.46
N GLN A 178 22.41 5.06 21.03
CA GLN A 178 23.47 5.74 20.25
C GLN A 178 24.20 4.77 19.33
N SER A 179 24.40 3.54 19.77
CA SER A 179 25.09 2.49 19.02
C SER A 179 24.13 1.77 18.08
N ALA A 180 24.52 1.65 16.80
CA ALA A 180 23.76 0.89 15.82
C ALA A 180 23.69 -0.62 16.17
N THR A 181 24.78 -1.15 16.75
CA THR A 181 24.84 -2.54 17.18
C THR A 181 23.84 -2.78 18.31
N ASP A 182 23.85 -1.92 19.32
CA ASP A 182 22.91 -2.03 20.44
C ASP A 182 21.45 -1.93 19.95
N ALA A 183 21.18 -1.03 19.01
CA ALA A 183 19.86 -0.89 18.43
C ALA A 183 19.39 -2.15 17.68
N TRP A 184 20.32 -2.82 16.99
CA TRP A 184 20.00 -4.09 16.35
C TRP A 184 19.76 -5.22 17.35
N ASP A 185 20.60 -5.29 18.38
CA ASP A 185 20.59 -6.38 19.37
C ASP A 185 19.39 -6.25 20.35
N VAL A 186 18.90 -5.04 20.63
CA VAL A 186 17.70 -4.80 21.45
C VAL A 186 16.41 -4.80 20.62
N MET A 187 16.49 -4.87 19.30
CA MET A 187 15.30 -4.88 18.44
C MET A 187 14.45 -6.10 18.78
N PRO A 188 13.14 -5.91 19.05
CA PRO A 188 12.23 -7.02 19.30
C PRO A 188 12.25 -8.04 18.15
N GLU A 189 11.91 -9.29 18.48
CA GLU A 189 11.74 -10.32 17.46
C GLU A 189 10.72 -9.85 16.41
N ARG A 190 11.05 -10.06 15.16
CA ARG A 190 10.22 -9.67 14.03
C ARG A 190 9.13 -10.70 13.79
N VAL A 191 7.99 -10.49 14.44
CA VAL A 191 6.83 -11.36 14.31
C VAL A 191 5.79 -10.66 13.47
N TYR A 192 5.47 -11.24 12.33
CA TYR A 192 4.36 -10.80 11.48
C TYR A 192 3.58 -11.99 10.94
N PHE A 193 2.32 -11.78 10.68
CA PHE A 193 1.44 -12.78 10.08
C PHE A 193 1.34 -12.52 8.59
N ASP A 194 1.68 -13.53 7.78
CA ASP A 194 1.37 -13.52 6.35
C ASP A 194 -0.14 -13.74 6.17
N GLU A 195 -0.82 -12.78 5.54
CA GLU A 195 -2.26 -12.84 5.33
C GLU A 195 -2.70 -14.02 4.46
N LEU A 196 -1.83 -14.53 3.61
CA LEU A 196 -2.12 -15.73 2.81
C LEU A 196 -2.17 -17.00 3.65
N GLU A 197 -1.40 -17.10 4.73
CA GLU A 197 -1.39 -18.27 5.60
C GLU A 197 -2.61 -18.34 6.51
N VAL A 198 -3.09 -17.21 6.97
CA VAL A 198 -4.28 -17.13 7.84
C VAL A 198 -5.54 -17.60 7.11
N CYS A 199 -5.63 -17.39 5.80
CA CYS A 199 -6.77 -17.81 4.99
C CYS A 199 -6.76 -19.30 4.62
N ALA A 200 -5.62 -19.97 4.69
CA ALA A 200 -5.47 -21.36 4.24
C ALA A 200 -5.87 -22.42 5.31
N GLY A 201 -6.42 -22.02 6.44
CA GLY A 201 -7.02 -22.94 7.44
C GLY A 201 -6.30 -24.27 7.59
N GLY A 202 -5.04 -24.27 8.04
CA GLY A 202 -4.32 -25.48 8.43
C GLY A 202 -3.84 -26.36 7.27
N SER A 203 -2.60 -26.31 7.08
CA SER A 203 -1.64 -27.18 6.36
C SER A 203 -0.90 -26.43 5.26
N ALA A 204 0.40 -26.30 5.47
CA ALA A 204 1.32 -25.64 4.54
C ALA A 204 1.40 -26.40 3.21
N ALA A 205 0.43 -26.25 2.34
CA ALA A 205 0.53 -26.64 0.96
C ALA A 205 1.23 -25.52 0.20
N LYS A 206 2.45 -25.78 -0.28
CA LYS A 206 3.20 -24.97 -1.22
C LYS A 206 2.38 -24.76 -2.50
N LEU A 207 1.44 -23.83 -2.49
CA LEU A 207 0.80 -23.36 -3.70
C LEU A 207 1.75 -22.36 -4.37
N ARG A 208 2.57 -22.85 -5.30
CA ARG A 208 3.09 -22.04 -6.39
C ARG A 208 1.90 -21.70 -7.29
N LEU A 209 1.22 -20.57 -7.00
CA LEU A 209 0.23 -20.06 -7.93
C LEU A 209 0.95 -19.55 -9.19
N PRO A 210 0.59 -20.03 -10.38
CA PRO A 210 1.11 -19.47 -11.62
C PRO A 210 0.73 -18.00 -11.71
N ARG A 211 1.62 -17.17 -12.25
CA ARG A 211 1.44 -15.71 -12.41
C ARG A 211 0.14 -15.26 -13.10
N ASN A 212 -0.57 -16.18 -13.74
CA ASN A 212 -1.81 -15.90 -14.48
C ASN A 212 -3.09 -16.04 -13.65
N ASP A 213 -3.05 -16.64 -12.45
CA ASP A 213 -4.25 -16.87 -11.63
C ASP A 213 -4.64 -15.67 -10.77
N LEU A 214 -3.92 -14.54 -10.88
CA LEU A 214 -4.26 -13.26 -10.23
C LEU A 214 -5.44 -12.53 -10.90
N ARG A 215 -5.98 -13.05 -11.99
CA ARG A 215 -7.22 -12.56 -12.56
C ARG A 215 -8.37 -13.25 -11.83
N GLN A 216 -8.90 -12.60 -10.82
CA GLN A 216 -10.25 -12.93 -10.38
C GLN A 216 -11.16 -12.80 -11.59
N SER A 217 -11.83 -13.89 -11.96
CA SER A 217 -12.71 -13.93 -13.13
C SER A 217 -13.94 -13.09 -12.84
N TYR A 218 -13.97 -11.88 -13.38
CA TYR A 218 -15.15 -11.01 -13.30
C TYR A 218 -16.11 -11.41 -14.41
N ILE A 219 -17.31 -11.88 -14.05
CA ILE A 219 -18.40 -12.07 -15.01
C ILE A 219 -19.20 -10.77 -15.05
N PHE A 220 -18.86 -9.90 -15.99
CA PHE A 220 -19.72 -8.74 -16.28
C PHE A 220 -20.91 -9.21 -17.08
N ARG A 221 -22.11 -9.19 -16.47
CA ARG A 221 -23.37 -9.37 -17.19
C ARG A 221 -23.92 -8.00 -17.56
N THR A 222 -23.94 -7.67 -18.83
CA THR A 222 -24.70 -6.52 -19.33
C THR A 222 -26.19 -6.83 -19.27
N GLN A 223 -26.91 -6.21 -18.36
CA GLN A 223 -28.38 -6.25 -18.34
C GLN A 223 -28.91 -4.94 -18.94
N GLY A 224 -29.67 -5.04 -20.01
CA GLY A 224 -30.51 -3.96 -20.50
C GLY A 224 -30.83 -4.04 -22.01
N PRO A 225 -32.06 -3.73 -22.44
CA PRO A 225 -32.44 -3.65 -23.83
C PRO A 225 -31.79 -2.43 -24.50
N ARG A 226 -31.43 -2.58 -25.77
CA ARG A 226 -30.97 -1.49 -26.62
C ARG A 226 -32.11 -0.53 -26.93
N GLU A 227 -32.22 0.54 -26.17
CA GLU A 227 -33.00 1.70 -26.58
C GLU A 227 -32.09 2.86 -26.89
N THR A 228 -32.32 3.45 -28.07
CA THR A 228 -31.63 4.59 -28.63
C THR A 228 -31.94 5.86 -27.83
N GLY A 229 -30.98 6.33 -27.06
CA GLY A 229 -31.06 7.61 -26.35
C GLY A 229 -30.41 7.57 -24.99
N VAL A 230 -29.19 8.13 -24.89
CA VAL A 230 -28.36 8.25 -23.67
C VAL A 230 -27.99 6.89 -23.07
N ILE A 231 -26.82 6.39 -23.47
CA ILE A 231 -26.35 5.07 -23.10
C ILE A 231 -25.71 5.13 -21.71
N ASN A 232 -26.51 4.92 -20.66
CA ASN A 232 -26.00 4.54 -19.35
C ASN A 232 -25.82 3.01 -19.31
N HIS A 233 -24.67 2.53 -19.74
CA HIS A 233 -24.34 1.11 -19.58
C HIS A 233 -24.09 0.83 -18.10
N THR A 234 -24.96 0.05 -17.47
CA THR A 234 -24.73 -0.48 -16.13
C THR A 234 -23.98 -1.79 -16.26
N ALA A 235 -22.78 -1.87 -15.72
CA ALA A 235 -22.01 -3.12 -15.60
C ALA A 235 -22.22 -3.67 -14.19
N CYS A 236 -22.51 -4.96 -14.06
CA CYS A 236 -22.62 -5.63 -12.78
C CYS A 236 -21.55 -6.71 -12.65
N GLY A 237 -20.97 -6.87 -11.47
CA GLY A 237 -19.96 -7.88 -11.20
C GLY A 237 -19.90 -8.27 -9.73
N VAL A 238 -19.13 -9.32 -9.45
CA VAL A 238 -18.84 -9.76 -8.08
C VAL A 238 -17.34 -9.77 -7.88
N VAL A 239 -16.89 -9.30 -6.73
CA VAL A 239 -15.49 -9.32 -6.28
C VAL A 239 -15.40 -10.19 -5.04
N GLY A 240 -14.63 -11.27 -5.10
CA GLY A 240 -14.52 -12.24 -4.02
C GLY A 240 -15.60 -13.32 -4.05
N ASN A 241 -15.94 -13.86 -2.88
CA ASN A 241 -16.85 -14.98 -2.73
C ASN A 241 -18.32 -14.53 -2.81
N GLU A 242 -19.04 -14.99 -3.84
CA GLU A 242 -20.46 -14.69 -4.05
C GLU A 242 -21.39 -15.20 -2.92
N ARG A 243 -20.93 -16.16 -2.13
CA ARG A 243 -21.73 -16.75 -1.03
C ARG A 243 -21.55 -16.05 0.30
N ASP A 244 -20.59 -15.12 0.37
CA ASP A 244 -20.23 -14.41 1.61
C ASP A 244 -20.04 -12.93 1.31
N LEU A 245 -21.16 -12.29 0.92
CA LEU A 245 -21.17 -10.88 0.51
C LEU A 245 -21.20 -9.96 1.74
N ALA A 246 -20.26 -9.03 1.78
CA ALA A 246 -20.19 -7.97 2.78
C ALA A 246 -21.06 -6.76 2.41
N GLY A 247 -21.09 -6.43 1.12
CA GLY A 247 -21.79 -5.24 0.68
C GLY A 247 -21.79 -5.05 -0.83
N ARG A 248 -22.36 -3.93 -1.24
CA ARG A 248 -22.47 -3.50 -2.63
C ARG A 248 -21.79 -2.16 -2.83
N LEU A 249 -20.92 -2.09 -3.82
CA LEU A 249 -20.25 -0.88 -4.25
C LEU A 249 -20.88 -0.39 -5.54
N GLU A 250 -21.52 0.77 -5.49
CA GLU A 250 -22.02 1.46 -6.66
C GLU A 250 -21.03 2.53 -7.08
N ILE A 251 -20.65 2.54 -8.35
CA ILE A 251 -19.72 3.51 -8.93
C ILE A 251 -20.41 4.15 -10.13
N GLU A 252 -20.56 5.46 -10.10
CA GLU A 252 -21.12 6.25 -11.18
C GLU A 252 -20.03 7.12 -11.80
N GLY A 253 -19.59 6.73 -12.98
CA GLY A 253 -18.64 7.48 -13.80
C GLY A 253 -19.35 8.35 -14.83
N PRO A 254 -18.60 9.15 -15.63
CA PRO A 254 -19.19 10.05 -16.63
C PRO A 254 -19.98 9.32 -17.72
N ASN A 255 -19.61 8.09 -18.07
CA ASN A 255 -20.21 7.35 -19.18
C ASN A 255 -20.84 6.02 -18.75
N ARG A 256 -20.59 5.56 -17.54
CA ARG A 256 -20.96 4.22 -17.08
C ARG A 256 -21.32 4.23 -15.60
N ARG A 257 -22.25 3.32 -15.26
CA ARG A 257 -22.50 2.92 -13.88
C ARG A 257 -22.01 1.49 -13.67
N VAL A 258 -21.36 1.24 -12.54
CA VAL A 258 -20.83 -0.06 -12.16
C VAL A 258 -21.44 -0.43 -10.82
N ILE A 259 -21.90 -1.67 -10.70
CA ILE A 259 -22.38 -2.24 -9.45
C ILE A 259 -21.56 -3.47 -9.17
N LEU A 260 -20.86 -3.49 -8.05
CA LEU A 260 -20.04 -4.61 -7.60
C LEU A 260 -20.59 -5.14 -6.28
N ASP A 261 -20.99 -6.39 -6.26
CA ASP A 261 -21.19 -7.11 -5.02
C ASP A 261 -19.83 -7.59 -4.51
N VAL A 262 -19.50 -7.30 -3.27
CA VAL A 262 -18.16 -7.48 -2.71
C VAL A 262 -18.22 -8.44 -1.53
N GLY A 263 -17.43 -9.50 -1.59
CA GLY A 263 -17.29 -10.50 -0.54
C GLY A 263 -16.41 -10.03 0.62
N HIS A 264 -16.60 -10.62 1.81
CA HIS A 264 -15.78 -10.35 2.99
C HIS A 264 -14.30 -10.72 2.75
N ASP A 265 -14.04 -11.79 1.99
CA ASP A 265 -12.69 -12.18 1.57
C ASP A 265 -12.00 -11.11 0.73
N ALA A 266 -12.73 -10.53 -0.22
CA ALA A 266 -12.20 -9.46 -1.06
C ALA A 266 -11.89 -8.18 -0.25
N LEU A 267 -12.74 -7.80 0.70
CA LEU A 267 -12.47 -6.66 1.58
C LEU A 267 -11.28 -6.91 2.52
N ARG A 268 -11.11 -8.15 2.95
CA ARG A 268 -9.94 -8.54 3.74
C ARG A 268 -8.66 -8.42 2.93
N ASP A 269 -8.66 -8.90 1.68
CA ASP A 269 -7.50 -8.85 0.78
C ASP A 269 -7.25 -7.47 0.18
N GLY A 270 -8.28 -6.63 0.17
CA GLY A 270 -8.30 -5.29 -0.39
C GLY A 270 -8.79 -5.24 -1.84
N VAL A 271 -9.87 -4.48 -2.06
CA VAL A 271 -10.44 -4.20 -3.39
C VAL A 271 -9.76 -2.96 -3.96
N LEU A 272 -9.02 -3.13 -5.04
CA LEU A 272 -8.23 -2.07 -5.64
C LEU A 272 -8.99 -1.40 -6.79
N LEU A 273 -9.22 -0.10 -6.70
CA LEU A 273 -9.94 0.69 -7.69
C LEU A 273 -9.00 1.58 -8.50
N GLY A 274 -9.23 1.62 -9.80
CA GLY A 274 -8.44 2.45 -10.71
C GLY A 274 -8.55 1.97 -12.15
N ARG A 275 -7.92 2.72 -13.09
CA ARG A 275 -7.98 2.46 -14.53
C ARG A 275 -6.99 1.38 -15.01
N TYR A 276 -6.13 0.87 -14.13
CA TYR A 276 -5.10 -0.09 -14.51
C TYR A 276 -5.64 -1.53 -14.46
N GLY A 277 -5.29 -2.35 -15.46
CA GLY A 277 -5.83 -3.71 -15.61
C GLY A 277 -5.61 -4.67 -14.45
N ARG A 278 -4.80 -4.31 -13.46
CA ARG A 278 -4.65 -5.05 -12.20
C ARG A 278 -5.62 -4.61 -11.09
N CYS A 279 -6.36 -3.52 -11.31
CA CYS A 279 -7.40 -3.07 -10.40
C CYS A 279 -8.69 -3.85 -10.65
N ASP A 280 -9.46 -4.03 -9.59
CA ASP A 280 -10.79 -4.59 -9.69
C ASP A 280 -11.68 -3.62 -10.48
N ALA A 281 -12.51 -4.14 -11.37
CA ALA A 281 -13.40 -3.36 -12.22
C ALA A 281 -12.72 -2.32 -13.17
N SER A 282 -11.43 -2.44 -13.45
CA SER A 282 -10.70 -1.47 -14.28
C SER A 282 -11.32 -1.25 -15.66
N GLU A 283 -11.90 -2.30 -16.26
CA GLU A 283 -12.57 -2.21 -17.56
C GLU A 283 -13.83 -1.35 -17.55
N ALA A 284 -14.43 -1.17 -16.38
CA ALA A 284 -15.64 -0.40 -16.16
C ALA A 284 -15.36 1.03 -15.69
N LEU A 285 -14.14 1.32 -15.24
CA LEU A 285 -13.70 2.62 -14.73
C LEU A 285 -12.93 3.38 -15.82
N ASP A 286 -13.66 3.98 -16.77
CA ASP A 286 -13.10 4.69 -17.94
C ASP A 286 -12.89 6.19 -17.74
N ASP A 287 -13.14 6.73 -16.53
CA ASP A 287 -12.92 8.15 -16.22
C ASP A 287 -11.42 8.50 -16.28
N PRO A 288 -10.95 9.33 -17.23
CA PRO A 288 -9.54 9.71 -17.35
C PRO A 288 -9.03 10.50 -16.14
N SER A 289 -9.89 11.05 -15.30
CA SER A 289 -9.51 11.74 -14.07
C SER A 289 -9.12 10.77 -12.93
N LEU A 290 -9.44 9.49 -13.06
CA LEU A 290 -9.00 8.47 -12.12
C LEU A 290 -7.51 8.15 -12.34
N SER A 291 -6.79 7.93 -11.26
CA SER A 291 -5.43 7.40 -11.32
C SER A 291 -5.44 5.92 -11.76
N ARG A 292 -4.31 5.43 -12.31
CA ARG A 292 -4.16 4.02 -12.68
C ARG A 292 -4.46 3.07 -11.51
N VAL A 293 -3.94 3.37 -10.34
CA VAL A 293 -4.33 2.84 -9.05
C VAL A 293 -4.80 4.05 -8.25
N HIS A 294 -6.06 4.10 -7.81
CA HIS A 294 -6.67 5.31 -7.25
C HIS A 294 -7.02 5.16 -5.79
N ALA A 295 -7.74 4.10 -5.45
CA ALA A 295 -8.17 3.83 -4.08
C ALA A 295 -8.13 2.35 -3.78
N LEU A 296 -8.01 2.03 -2.49
CA LEU A 296 -8.08 0.69 -1.93
C LEU A 296 -9.21 0.66 -0.92
N LEU A 297 -10.16 -0.28 -1.07
CA LEU A 297 -11.15 -0.60 -0.06
C LEU A 297 -10.65 -1.79 0.73
N VAL A 298 -10.64 -1.69 2.05
CA VAL A 298 -10.15 -2.77 2.91
C VAL A 298 -10.88 -2.75 4.24
N CYS A 299 -11.19 -3.93 4.75
CA CYS A 299 -11.71 -4.08 6.11
C CYS A 299 -10.54 -4.20 7.09
N GLU A 300 -10.52 -3.34 8.09
CA GLU A 300 -9.52 -3.31 9.15
C GLU A 300 -10.18 -3.07 10.50
N ASN A 301 -10.01 -4.04 11.43
CA ASN A 301 -10.64 -3.99 12.76
C ASN A 301 -12.16 -3.72 12.69
N ASP A 302 -12.86 -4.50 11.87
CA ASP A 302 -14.31 -4.42 11.61
C ASP A 302 -14.80 -3.07 11.03
N LYS A 303 -13.88 -2.26 10.54
CA LYS A 303 -14.18 -1.02 9.85
C LYS A 303 -13.82 -1.11 8.38
N LEU A 304 -14.72 -0.67 7.53
CA LEU A 304 -14.43 -0.52 6.11
C LEU A 304 -13.70 0.81 5.88
N LEU A 305 -12.50 0.72 5.34
CA LEU A 305 -11.66 1.87 5.01
C LEU A 305 -11.61 2.05 3.49
N VAL A 306 -11.75 3.29 3.04
CA VAL A 306 -11.36 3.72 1.70
C VAL A 306 -10.07 4.50 1.83
N ILE A 307 -9.00 3.97 1.24
CA ILE A 307 -7.66 4.53 1.29
C ILE A 307 -7.31 5.10 -0.08
N ASP A 308 -7.09 6.40 -0.16
CA ASP A 308 -6.52 7.02 -1.36
C ASP A 308 -5.06 6.58 -1.54
N THR A 309 -4.76 5.93 -2.66
CA THR A 309 -3.42 5.38 -2.92
C THR A 309 -2.45 6.41 -3.52
N ALA A 310 -2.43 7.62 -3.00
CA ALA A 310 -1.69 8.75 -3.55
C ALA A 310 -2.18 9.12 -4.97
N SER A 311 -3.49 9.19 -5.14
CA SER A 311 -4.10 9.54 -6.42
C SER A 311 -3.88 11.01 -6.77
N TYR A 312 -3.89 11.32 -8.07
CA TYR A 312 -3.67 12.70 -8.53
C TYR A 312 -4.80 13.65 -8.13
N ASN A 313 -6.05 13.22 -8.31
CA ASN A 313 -7.22 14.04 -8.02
C ASN A 313 -7.83 13.82 -6.63
N GLY A 314 -7.36 12.82 -5.89
CA GLY A 314 -7.77 12.54 -4.52
C GLY A 314 -9.13 11.84 -4.40
N THR A 315 -9.38 11.40 -3.17
CA THR A 315 -10.64 10.80 -2.71
C THR A 315 -11.21 11.68 -1.59
N ARG A 316 -12.52 11.87 -1.55
CA ARG A 316 -13.20 12.69 -0.53
C ARG A 316 -14.65 12.28 -0.32
N ILE A 317 -15.21 12.57 0.83
CA ILE A 317 -16.66 12.64 1.02
C ILE A 317 -17.18 13.86 0.23
N ILE A 318 -18.33 13.73 -0.43
CA ILE A 318 -18.90 14.84 -1.21
C ILE A 318 -19.17 16.02 -0.28
N GLY A 319 -18.62 17.17 -0.61
CA GLY A 319 -18.70 18.39 0.21
C GLY A 319 -17.55 18.58 1.20
N GLU A 320 -16.62 17.62 1.31
CA GLU A 320 -15.46 17.69 2.19
C GLU A 320 -14.13 17.80 1.46
N HIS A 321 -13.08 18.02 2.23
CA HIS A 321 -11.70 18.02 1.71
C HIS A 321 -11.22 16.61 1.39
N ARG A 322 -10.17 16.54 0.57
CA ARG A 322 -9.50 15.27 0.25
C ARG A 322 -8.96 14.62 1.53
N ALA A 323 -9.16 13.30 1.63
CA ALA A 323 -8.67 12.51 2.73
C ALA A 323 -7.83 11.33 2.24
N ARG A 324 -6.82 10.93 3.01
CA ARG A 324 -6.02 9.73 2.75
C ARG A 324 -6.79 8.48 3.16
N VAL A 325 -7.51 8.54 4.27
CA VAL A 325 -8.33 7.45 4.80
C VAL A 325 -9.71 7.98 5.13
N ILE A 326 -10.73 7.27 4.66
CA ILE A 326 -12.13 7.51 4.98
C ILE A 326 -12.70 6.23 5.57
N GLU A 327 -13.23 6.28 6.78
CA GLU A 327 -13.94 5.17 7.40
C GLU A 327 -15.41 5.21 6.95
N LEU A 328 -15.93 4.07 6.45
CA LEU A 328 -17.32 3.92 6.04
C LEU A 328 -18.09 3.17 7.11
N ASP A 329 -18.70 3.89 8.01
CA ASP A 329 -19.58 3.38 9.07
C ASP A 329 -21.08 3.45 8.71
N ARG A 330 -21.40 4.14 7.61
CA ARG A 330 -22.76 4.37 7.10
C ARG A 330 -22.70 4.59 5.59
N ASP A 331 -23.87 4.69 4.98
CA ASP A 331 -24.00 5.07 3.58
C ASP A 331 -23.49 6.50 3.38
N VAL A 332 -22.41 6.63 2.64
CA VAL A 332 -21.76 7.91 2.34
C VAL A 332 -21.43 7.98 0.86
N ASP A 333 -21.72 9.12 0.26
CA ASP A 333 -21.30 9.41 -1.10
C ASP A 333 -19.88 9.92 -1.13
N LEU A 334 -19.02 9.18 -1.83
CA LEU A 334 -17.65 9.54 -2.06
C LEU A 334 -17.47 10.07 -3.48
N GLN A 335 -16.53 10.96 -3.64
CA GLN A 335 -15.98 11.33 -4.93
C GLN A 335 -14.56 10.80 -5.06
N ILE A 336 -14.33 10.01 -6.10
CA ILE A 336 -13.02 9.55 -6.52
C ILE A 336 -12.67 10.23 -7.87
N GLY A 337 -11.50 10.85 -7.95
CA GLY A 337 -11.18 11.66 -9.12
C GLY A 337 -12.02 12.94 -9.21
N LYS A 338 -12.36 13.35 -10.46
CA LYS A 338 -13.14 14.58 -10.71
C LYS A 338 -14.61 14.30 -10.97
N HIS A 339 -14.91 13.19 -11.63
CA HIS A 339 -16.23 12.96 -12.22
C HIS A 339 -16.90 11.69 -11.73
N THR A 340 -16.18 10.83 -11.00
CA THR A 340 -16.69 9.54 -10.55
C THR A 340 -17.18 9.64 -9.11
N ARG A 341 -18.41 9.19 -8.87
CA ARG A 341 -19.01 9.02 -7.54
C ARG A 341 -18.98 7.56 -7.15
N MET A 342 -18.92 7.30 -5.86
CA MET A 342 -18.92 5.96 -5.28
C MET A 342 -19.76 5.94 -4.04
N ARG A 343 -20.60 4.90 -3.87
CA ARG A 343 -21.41 4.66 -2.69
C ARG A 343 -21.28 3.22 -2.26
N TRP A 344 -21.16 3.00 -0.97
CA TRP A 344 -21.16 1.68 -0.37
C TRP A 344 -22.49 1.41 0.33
N HIS A 345 -23.02 0.19 0.16
CA HIS A 345 -24.18 -0.31 0.86
C HIS A 345 -23.84 -1.62 1.55
N TRP A 346 -24.09 -1.71 2.84
CA TRP A 346 -23.95 -2.96 3.58
C TRP A 346 -25.10 -3.92 3.22
N LEU A 347 -24.82 -5.22 3.06
CA LEU A 347 -25.82 -6.24 2.73
C LEU A 347 -26.30 -7.06 3.93
N GLY A 348 -25.80 -6.77 5.15
CA GLY A 348 -26.36 -7.41 6.33
C GLY A 348 -25.39 -7.64 7.43
#